data_bb2dabfcb784911be38b38e361357c18
#
_entry.id   bb2dabfcb784911be38b38e361357c18
#
_cell.length_a   1.000
_cell.length_b   1.000
_cell.length_c   1.000
_cell.angle_alpha   90.00
_cell.angle_beta   90.00
_cell.angle_gamma   90.00
#
_symmetry.space_group_name_H-M   'P 1'
#
loop_
_entity.id
_entity.type
_entity.pdbx_description
1 polymer ?
#
loop_
_entity_poly.entity_id
_entity_poly.type
_entity_poly.pdbx_seq_one_letter_code
_entity_poly.pdbx_strand_id
1 'polypeptide(L)'
;MIKMEKQIENPMREIKISKLTLNVGAGKDQRVLDRSMKLLKVLTGIEPVKTITYKRIQAWGLRSGLPIGCMITLRDQAKIRELLPRLLEAKENVMVRKMFDDLGNISFGIPECIDIADYKYDPEIGILGLQATITLTRPGYRIMRRKHKSSRINKNHQIKREESIKFMKDNFGISIKEEIEEE
;
A
#
# COMPACT_ATOMS: atom_id res chain seq x y z
N MET A 1 -39.46 -17.69 -5.24
CA MET A 1 -38.64 -16.45 -5.34
C MET A 1 -38.48 -15.92 -3.94
N ILE A 2 -37.35 -16.23 -3.28
CA ILE A 2 -37.01 -15.72 -1.94
C ILE A 2 -36.36 -14.36 -2.17
N LYS A 3 -37.05 -13.27 -1.85
CA LYS A 3 -36.45 -11.93 -1.74
C LYS A 3 -35.41 -12.01 -0.65
N MET A 4 -34.11 -11.99 -1.03
CA MET A 4 -33.04 -11.65 -0.09
C MET A 4 -33.31 -10.23 0.40
N GLU A 5 -33.81 -10.10 1.62
CA GLU A 5 -33.84 -8.85 2.34
C GLU A 5 -32.38 -8.35 2.44
N LYS A 6 -32.07 -7.25 1.78
CA LYS A 6 -30.84 -6.51 2.01
C LYS A 6 -30.83 -6.15 3.49
N GLN A 7 -30.08 -6.91 4.31
CA GLN A 7 -29.77 -6.45 5.66
C GLN A 7 -29.20 -5.05 5.52
N ILE A 8 -29.85 -4.09 6.15
CA ILE A 8 -29.38 -2.71 6.23
C ILE A 8 -28.07 -2.76 7.02
N GLU A 9 -26.96 -2.94 6.31
CA GLU A 9 -25.64 -2.94 6.92
C GLU A 9 -25.41 -1.55 7.51
N ASN A 10 -25.00 -1.53 8.77
CA ASN A 10 -24.70 -0.29 9.48
C ASN A 10 -23.64 0.50 8.68
N PRO A 11 -23.92 1.71 8.18
CA PRO A 11 -22.98 2.51 7.36
C PRO A 11 -21.66 2.80 8.07
N MET A 12 -21.63 2.72 9.41
CA MET A 12 -20.40 2.86 10.20
C MET A 12 -19.46 1.65 10.08
N ARG A 13 -19.91 0.53 9.55
CA ARG A 13 -19.10 -0.67 9.30
C ARG A 13 -18.56 -0.76 7.87
N GLU A 14 -18.97 0.15 6.98
CA GLU A 14 -18.48 0.20 5.61
C GLU A 14 -16.96 0.37 5.57
N ILE A 15 -16.27 -0.50 4.83
CA ILE A 15 -14.82 -0.43 4.66
C ILE A 15 -14.51 0.41 3.42
N LYS A 16 -13.59 1.37 3.56
CA LYS A 16 -13.10 2.23 2.48
C LYS A 16 -11.59 2.26 2.45
N ILE A 17 -11.00 2.45 1.27
CA ILE A 17 -9.56 2.69 1.15
C ILE A 17 -9.27 4.11 1.63
N SER A 18 -8.42 4.24 2.65
CA SER A 18 -8.01 5.55 3.19
C SER A 18 -6.90 6.18 2.37
N LYS A 19 -5.91 5.38 2.04
CA LYS A 19 -4.70 5.81 1.31
C LYS A 19 -4.02 4.63 0.66
N LEU A 20 -3.31 4.90 -0.42
CA LEU A 20 -2.33 4.03 -1.04
C LEU A 20 -0.95 4.66 -0.84
N THR A 21 -0.01 3.92 -0.29
CA THR A 21 1.37 4.38 -0.10
C THR A 21 2.28 3.53 -0.98
N LEU A 22 3.07 4.18 -1.83
CA LEU A 22 4.13 3.55 -2.60
C LEU A 22 5.46 3.90 -1.95
N ASN A 23 6.33 2.92 -1.80
CA ASN A 23 7.65 3.06 -1.20
C ASN A 23 8.71 2.36 -2.04
N VAL A 24 9.87 2.99 -2.19
CA VAL A 24 11.04 2.39 -2.82
C VAL A 24 12.24 2.62 -1.93
N GLY A 25 12.93 1.53 -1.56
CA GLY A 25 14.18 1.58 -0.81
C GLY A 25 15.37 1.66 -1.75
N ALA A 26 16.21 2.67 -1.57
CA ALA A 26 17.43 2.88 -2.36
C ALA A 26 18.72 2.56 -1.57
N GLY A 27 18.61 2.33 -0.27
CA GLY A 27 19.78 2.17 0.59
C GLY A 27 20.63 3.43 0.65
N LYS A 28 21.97 3.30 0.61
CA LYS A 28 22.91 4.41 0.64
C LYS A 28 23.17 5.04 -0.73
N ASP A 29 22.69 4.44 -1.81
CA ASP A 29 23.01 4.81 -3.19
C ASP A 29 22.14 5.96 -3.68
N GLN A 30 22.75 7.14 -3.84
CA GLN A 30 22.06 8.35 -4.29
C GLN A 30 21.52 8.20 -5.73
N ARG A 31 22.23 7.48 -6.60
CA ARG A 31 21.80 7.25 -7.99
C ARG A 31 20.51 6.44 -8.06
N VAL A 32 20.41 5.39 -7.21
CA VAL A 32 19.20 4.57 -7.11
C VAL A 32 18.07 5.41 -6.55
N LEU A 33 18.33 6.28 -5.57
CA LEU A 33 17.34 7.18 -5.01
C LEU A 33 16.74 8.12 -6.06
N ASP A 34 17.60 8.76 -6.89
CA ASP A 34 17.15 9.70 -7.90
C ASP A 34 16.33 9.00 -9.00
N ARG A 35 16.71 7.77 -9.39
CA ARG A 35 15.92 6.91 -10.28
C ARG A 35 14.57 6.54 -9.67
N SER A 36 14.56 6.16 -8.39
CA SER A 36 13.33 5.82 -7.66
C SER A 36 12.38 7.00 -7.55
N MET A 37 12.90 8.21 -7.37
CA MET A 37 12.10 9.43 -7.37
C MET A 37 11.47 9.68 -8.74
N LYS A 38 12.23 9.52 -9.83
CA LYS A 38 11.70 9.62 -11.21
C LYS A 38 10.59 8.58 -11.44
N LEU A 39 10.83 7.31 -11.06
CA LEU A 39 9.84 6.23 -11.18
C LEU A 39 8.51 6.59 -10.52
N LEU A 40 8.53 6.94 -9.24
CA LEU A 40 7.31 7.27 -8.50
C LEU A 40 6.61 8.50 -9.08
N LYS A 41 7.35 9.49 -9.58
CA LYS A 41 6.80 10.68 -10.23
C LYS A 41 6.09 10.32 -11.56
N VAL A 42 6.67 9.44 -12.36
CA VAL A 42 6.07 8.96 -13.61
C VAL A 42 4.79 8.18 -13.33
N LEU A 43 4.78 7.28 -12.34
CA LEU A 43 3.62 6.45 -12.00
C LEU A 43 2.43 7.24 -11.44
N THR A 44 2.69 8.29 -10.66
CA THR A 44 1.62 8.97 -9.89
C THR A 44 1.36 10.41 -10.33
N GLY A 45 2.26 11.00 -11.10
CA GLY A 45 2.21 12.43 -11.46
C GLY A 45 2.44 13.38 -10.27
N ILE A 46 2.89 12.86 -9.12
CA ILE A 46 3.12 13.64 -7.88
C ILE A 46 4.60 13.54 -7.50
N GLU A 47 5.13 14.58 -6.89
CA GLU A 47 6.51 14.59 -6.43
C GLU A 47 6.69 13.75 -5.14
N PRO A 48 7.58 12.72 -5.15
CA PRO A 48 7.81 11.86 -4.00
C PRO A 48 8.62 12.56 -2.91
N VAL A 49 8.44 12.09 -1.68
CA VAL A 49 9.17 12.56 -0.50
C VAL A 49 10.32 11.61 -0.19
N LYS A 50 11.51 12.16 0.05
CA LYS A 50 12.68 11.37 0.49
C LYS A 50 12.48 10.88 1.93
N THR A 51 12.76 9.60 2.17
CA THR A 51 12.76 9.01 3.51
C THR A 51 14.16 9.06 4.10
N ILE A 52 14.27 9.58 5.33
CA ILE A 52 15.55 9.85 6.00
C ILE A 52 15.76 8.84 7.13
N THR A 53 17.00 8.40 7.29
CA THR A 53 17.41 7.52 8.39
C THR A 53 17.50 8.30 9.69
N TYR A 54 16.86 7.80 10.75
CA TYR A 54 16.96 8.39 12.09
C TYR A 54 18.05 7.71 12.96
N LYS A 55 18.40 6.46 12.65
CA LYS A 55 19.36 5.66 13.41
C LYS A 55 20.63 5.41 12.60
N ARG A 56 21.77 5.34 13.29
CA ARG A 56 23.03 4.86 12.71
C ARG A 56 23.03 3.33 12.71
N ILE A 57 23.20 2.71 11.54
CA ILE A 57 23.35 1.25 11.39
C ILE A 57 24.67 1.01 10.66
N GLN A 58 25.68 0.56 11.41
CA GLN A 58 27.05 0.39 10.88
C GLN A 58 27.12 -0.72 9.82
N ALA A 59 26.42 -1.84 10.05
CA ALA A 59 26.39 -2.97 9.14
C ALA A 59 25.97 -2.59 7.69
N TRP A 60 25.09 -1.60 7.55
CA TRP A 60 24.62 -1.11 6.27
C TRP A 60 25.26 0.23 5.84
N GLY A 61 26.21 0.72 6.61
CA GLY A 61 26.85 2.01 6.35
C GLY A 61 25.93 3.22 6.45
N LEU A 62 24.81 3.10 7.19
CA LEU A 62 23.80 4.16 7.30
C LEU A 62 24.14 5.10 8.46
N ARG A 63 24.03 6.41 8.20
CA ARG A 63 24.17 7.48 9.18
C ARG A 63 22.83 8.19 9.36
N SER A 64 22.60 8.74 10.55
CA SER A 64 21.45 9.62 10.78
C SER A 64 21.45 10.80 9.81
N GLY A 65 20.28 11.15 9.29
CA GLY A 65 20.12 12.21 8.29
C GLY A 65 20.33 11.80 6.83
N LEU A 66 20.79 10.57 6.56
CA LEU A 66 20.98 10.09 5.20
C LEU A 66 19.65 9.72 4.55
N PRO A 67 19.33 10.22 3.32
CA PRO A 67 18.18 9.75 2.57
C PRO A 67 18.43 8.32 2.07
N ILE A 68 17.51 7.40 2.37
CA ILE A 68 17.62 5.96 2.09
C ILE A 68 16.54 5.42 1.17
N GLY A 69 15.57 6.23 0.81
CA GLY A 69 14.48 5.83 -0.06
C GLY A 69 13.55 7.00 -0.36
N CYS A 70 12.49 6.70 -1.06
CA CYS A 70 11.44 7.66 -1.36
C CYS A 70 10.07 7.02 -1.21
N MET A 71 9.08 7.84 -0.88
CA MET A 71 7.71 7.39 -0.73
C MET A 71 6.72 8.42 -1.24
N ILE A 72 5.55 7.93 -1.65
CA ILE A 72 4.38 8.72 -2.01
C ILE A 72 3.16 8.18 -1.27
N THR A 73 2.29 9.07 -0.84
CA THR A 73 1.01 8.72 -0.23
C THR A 73 -0.13 9.35 -1.00
N LEU A 74 -0.90 8.53 -1.69
CA LEU A 74 -2.10 8.91 -2.41
C LEU A 74 -3.32 8.84 -1.50
N ARG A 75 -4.11 9.91 -1.46
CA ARG A 75 -5.39 9.97 -0.72
C ARG A 75 -6.57 10.26 -1.64
N ASP A 76 -6.30 10.66 -2.87
CA ASP A 76 -7.31 10.90 -3.89
C ASP A 76 -7.88 9.56 -4.36
N GLN A 77 -9.18 9.36 -4.13
CA GLN A 77 -9.87 8.12 -4.44
C GLN A 77 -9.90 7.84 -5.94
N ALA A 78 -9.94 8.87 -6.79
CA ALA A 78 -9.92 8.71 -8.23
C ALA A 78 -8.59 8.10 -8.68
N LYS A 79 -7.46 8.67 -8.25
CA LYS A 79 -6.12 8.16 -8.56
C LYS A 79 -5.87 6.76 -7.98
N ILE A 80 -6.40 6.48 -6.78
CA ILE A 80 -6.26 5.15 -6.17
C ILE A 80 -7.01 4.11 -7.00
N ARG A 81 -8.24 4.42 -7.44
CA ARG A 81 -9.04 3.49 -8.26
C ARG A 81 -8.43 3.21 -9.62
N GLU A 82 -7.69 4.13 -10.18
CA GLU A 82 -6.97 3.96 -11.44
C GLU A 82 -5.68 3.15 -11.26
N LEU A 83 -4.87 3.51 -10.27
CA LEU A 83 -3.53 2.93 -10.09
C LEU A 83 -3.56 1.55 -9.43
N LEU A 84 -4.47 1.32 -8.47
CA LEU A 84 -4.49 0.09 -7.68
C LEU A 84 -4.71 -1.18 -8.51
N PRO A 85 -5.66 -1.24 -9.47
CA PRO A 85 -5.81 -2.42 -10.32
C PRO A 85 -4.54 -2.74 -11.10
N ARG A 86 -3.86 -1.74 -11.67
CA ARG A 86 -2.60 -1.90 -12.41
C ARG A 86 -1.48 -2.50 -11.56
N LEU A 87 -1.40 -2.09 -10.27
CA LEU A 87 -0.44 -2.65 -9.33
C LEU A 87 -0.79 -4.08 -8.92
N LEU A 88 -2.07 -4.43 -8.88
CA LEU A 88 -2.55 -5.78 -8.58
C LEU A 88 -2.33 -6.73 -9.77
N GLU A 89 -2.54 -6.26 -10.99
CA GLU A 89 -2.23 -6.99 -12.21
C GLU A 89 -0.73 -7.33 -12.29
N ALA A 90 0.16 -6.38 -11.98
CA ALA A 90 1.60 -6.62 -11.87
C ALA A 90 1.96 -7.70 -10.83
N LYS A 91 1.06 -8.02 -9.91
CA LYS A 91 1.17 -9.11 -8.93
C LYS A 91 0.33 -10.34 -9.32
N GLU A 92 -0.13 -10.41 -10.60
CA GLU A 92 -0.96 -11.51 -11.11
C GLU A 92 -2.29 -11.71 -10.35
N ASN A 93 -2.74 -10.70 -9.60
CA ASN A 93 -3.90 -10.76 -8.70
C ASN A 93 -3.82 -11.86 -7.63
N VAL A 94 -2.59 -12.33 -7.31
CA VAL A 94 -2.35 -13.35 -6.29
C VAL A 94 -1.74 -12.72 -5.05
N MET A 95 -2.39 -12.89 -3.92
CA MET A 95 -1.88 -12.45 -2.62
C MET A 95 -1.76 -13.60 -1.63
N VAL A 96 -0.83 -13.46 -0.68
CA VAL A 96 -0.63 -14.40 0.42
C VAL A 96 -1.25 -13.84 1.68
N ARG A 97 -1.77 -14.69 2.54
CA ARG A 97 -2.38 -14.29 3.83
C ARG A 97 -1.44 -13.45 4.70
N LYS A 98 -0.12 -13.67 4.63
CA LYS A 98 0.91 -12.88 5.35
C LYS A 98 0.97 -11.40 4.93
N MET A 99 0.47 -11.03 3.75
CA MET A 99 0.43 -9.65 3.25
C MET A 99 -0.65 -8.79 3.92
N PHE A 100 -1.56 -9.42 4.68
CA PHE A 100 -2.65 -8.77 5.40
C PHE A 100 -2.31 -8.65 6.88
N ASP A 101 -2.30 -7.42 7.37
CA ASP A 101 -2.08 -7.10 8.78
C ASP A 101 -3.39 -7.29 9.60
N ASP A 102 -3.25 -7.50 10.91
CA ASP A 102 -4.38 -7.63 11.84
C ASP A 102 -5.20 -6.34 12.00
N LEU A 103 -4.64 -5.20 11.58
CA LEU A 103 -5.28 -3.88 11.60
C LEU A 103 -5.92 -3.48 10.27
N GLY A 104 -5.98 -4.39 9.30
CA GLY A 104 -6.58 -4.16 8.00
C GLY A 104 -5.69 -3.41 7.00
N ASN A 105 -4.38 -3.34 7.24
CA ASN A 105 -3.43 -2.87 6.23
C ASN A 105 -3.03 -4.04 5.33
N ILE A 106 -2.71 -3.74 4.08
CA ILE A 106 -2.30 -4.72 3.08
C ILE A 106 -1.02 -4.21 2.44
N SER A 107 0.03 -5.02 2.45
CA SER A 107 1.33 -4.65 1.86
C SER A 107 1.83 -5.74 0.94
N PHE A 108 2.24 -5.36 -0.26
CA PHE A 108 2.82 -6.27 -1.23
C PHE A 108 3.96 -5.59 -2.00
N GLY A 109 4.91 -6.40 -2.45
CA GLY A 109 6.02 -5.95 -3.29
C GLY A 109 5.79 -6.32 -4.75
N ILE A 110 6.21 -5.44 -5.63
CA ILE A 110 6.30 -5.65 -7.07
C ILE A 110 7.79 -5.68 -7.39
N PRO A 111 8.34 -6.81 -7.88
CA PRO A 111 9.77 -6.94 -8.11
C PRO A 111 10.26 -6.02 -9.22
N GLU A 112 9.47 -5.85 -10.27
CA GLU A 112 9.84 -5.06 -11.44
C GLU A 112 8.76 -4.04 -11.79
N CYS A 113 9.17 -2.79 -12.02
CA CYS A 113 8.26 -1.73 -12.43
C CYS A 113 7.70 -1.92 -13.85
N ILE A 114 8.34 -2.77 -14.66
CA ILE A 114 7.94 -3.06 -16.05
C ILE A 114 6.62 -3.86 -16.07
N ASP A 115 6.35 -4.68 -15.06
CA ASP A 115 5.14 -5.48 -14.96
C ASP A 115 3.86 -4.63 -14.76
N ILE A 116 4.05 -3.34 -14.42
CA ILE A 116 2.90 -2.45 -14.20
C ILE A 116 2.30 -2.05 -15.55
N ALA A 117 1.01 -2.32 -15.75
CA ALA A 117 0.29 -1.93 -16.95
C ALA A 117 0.45 -0.42 -17.24
N ASP A 118 0.59 -0.07 -18.54
CA ASP A 118 0.82 1.29 -19.04
C ASP A 118 2.15 1.97 -18.59
N TYR A 119 3.04 1.25 -17.93
CA TYR A 119 4.37 1.79 -17.65
C TYR A 119 5.25 1.63 -18.90
N LYS A 120 5.76 2.75 -19.40
CA LYS A 120 6.75 2.75 -20.48
C LYS A 120 8.14 2.64 -19.90
N TYR A 121 8.88 1.64 -20.35
CA TYR A 121 10.27 1.47 -19.95
C TYR A 121 11.12 2.70 -20.29
N ASP A 122 11.80 3.25 -19.29
CA ASP A 122 12.75 4.32 -19.42
C ASP A 122 14.15 3.82 -19.05
N PRO A 123 15.12 3.83 -19.99
CA PRO A 123 16.50 3.41 -19.73
C PRO A 123 17.19 4.19 -18.61
N GLU A 124 16.81 5.44 -18.38
CA GLU A 124 17.37 6.24 -17.30
C GLU A 124 16.95 5.75 -15.91
N ILE A 125 15.74 5.17 -15.79
CA ILE A 125 15.21 4.64 -14.54
C ILE A 125 15.75 3.22 -14.34
N GLY A 126 15.74 2.39 -15.39
CA GLY A 126 16.10 0.99 -15.33
C GLY A 126 15.06 0.12 -14.61
N ILE A 127 15.46 -1.09 -14.24
CA ILE A 127 14.59 -2.04 -13.53
C ILE A 127 14.67 -1.76 -12.04
N LEU A 128 13.54 -1.39 -11.43
CA LEU A 128 13.41 -1.11 -10.00
C LEU A 128 12.15 -1.76 -9.47
N GLY A 129 12.25 -2.34 -8.26
CA GLY A 129 11.09 -2.84 -7.53
C GLY A 129 10.47 -1.75 -6.67
N LEU A 130 9.20 -1.90 -6.36
CA LEU A 130 8.46 -1.01 -5.46
C LEU A 130 7.55 -1.80 -4.52
N GLN A 131 7.25 -1.19 -3.38
CA GLN A 131 6.34 -1.72 -2.40
C GLN A 131 5.08 -0.86 -2.36
N ALA A 132 3.92 -1.50 -2.43
CA ALA A 132 2.62 -0.87 -2.31
C ALA A 132 1.98 -1.26 -0.98
N THR A 133 1.44 -0.27 -0.26
CA THR A 133 0.71 -0.49 0.99
C THR A 133 -0.64 0.20 0.92
N ILE A 134 -1.71 -0.58 1.08
CA ILE A 134 -3.09 -0.12 1.14
C ILE A 134 -3.50 -0.01 2.60
N THR A 135 -4.04 1.13 3.00
CA THR A 135 -4.61 1.30 4.33
C THR A 135 -6.13 1.40 4.22
N LEU A 136 -6.83 0.45 4.83
CA LEU A 136 -8.28 0.46 4.92
C LEU A 136 -8.74 1.29 6.13
N THR A 137 -9.95 1.80 6.07
CA THR A 137 -10.55 2.60 7.15
C THR A 137 -12.06 2.40 7.20
N ARG A 138 -12.64 2.64 8.38
CA ARG A 138 -14.09 2.75 8.59
C ARG A 138 -14.46 4.17 9.01
N PRO A 139 -15.69 4.60 8.80
CA PRO A 139 -16.20 5.81 9.42
C PRO A 139 -15.94 5.80 10.93
N GLY A 140 -15.57 6.93 11.51
CA GLY A 140 -15.18 7.03 12.92
C GLY A 140 -13.69 6.93 13.21
N TYR A 141 -12.82 6.44 12.30
CA TYR A 141 -11.37 6.34 12.52
C TYR A 141 -10.67 7.69 12.70
N ARG A 142 -11.36 8.81 12.44
CA ARG A 142 -10.84 10.16 12.71
C ARG A 142 -10.50 10.37 14.19
N ILE A 143 -11.18 9.69 15.10
CA ILE A 143 -10.93 9.79 16.55
C ILE A 143 -9.48 9.50 16.90
N MET A 144 -8.85 8.55 16.22
CA MET A 144 -7.44 8.18 16.42
C MET A 144 -6.47 9.23 15.87
N ARG A 145 -6.86 9.99 14.84
CA ARG A 145 -5.97 10.90 14.10
C ARG A 145 -6.11 12.36 14.50
N ARG A 146 -7.19 12.73 15.20
CA ARG A 146 -7.44 14.12 15.60
C ARG A 146 -6.43 14.57 16.66
N LYS A 147 -6.03 15.85 16.64
CA LYS A 147 -5.06 16.43 17.57
C LYS A 147 -5.61 16.52 19.00
N HIS A 148 -6.89 16.93 19.15
CA HIS A 148 -7.54 17.10 20.44
C HIS A 148 -8.46 15.92 20.75
N LYS A 149 -8.46 15.47 22.02
CA LYS A 149 -9.30 14.36 22.52
C LYS A 149 -9.12 13.09 21.66
N SER A 150 -7.89 12.81 21.25
CA SER A 150 -7.53 11.56 20.56
C SER A 150 -7.83 10.37 21.48
N SER A 151 -8.41 9.30 20.92
CA SER A 151 -8.71 8.07 21.64
C SER A 151 -8.49 6.86 20.74
N ARG A 152 -8.27 5.71 21.36
CA ARG A 152 -8.16 4.43 20.65
C ARG A 152 -9.53 3.98 20.15
N ILE A 153 -9.53 3.30 19.01
CA ILE A 153 -10.73 2.68 18.45
C ILE A 153 -11.02 1.39 19.21
N ASN A 154 -12.30 1.15 19.49
CA ASN A 154 -12.73 -0.09 20.13
C ASN A 154 -12.36 -1.30 19.23
N LYS A 155 -11.88 -2.38 19.85
CA LYS A 155 -11.50 -3.63 19.16
C LYS A 155 -12.62 -4.20 18.27
N ASN A 156 -13.88 -4.05 18.67
CA ASN A 156 -15.04 -4.51 17.89
C ASN A 156 -15.29 -3.68 16.61
N HIS A 157 -14.73 -2.46 16.53
CA HIS A 157 -14.84 -1.58 15.36
C HIS A 157 -13.59 -1.60 14.49
N GLN A 158 -12.49 -2.19 14.96
CA GLN A 158 -11.29 -2.37 14.15
C GLN A 158 -11.54 -3.34 13.00
N ILE A 159 -10.89 -3.08 11.88
CA ILE A 159 -10.93 -3.97 10.71
C ILE A 159 -10.04 -5.16 11.03
N LYS A 160 -10.60 -6.36 10.93
CA LYS A 160 -9.86 -7.61 11.10
C LYS A 160 -9.26 -8.05 9.76
N ARG A 161 -8.23 -8.91 9.83
CA ARG A 161 -7.60 -9.51 8.64
C ARG A 161 -8.60 -10.16 7.69
N GLU A 162 -9.55 -10.91 8.21
CA GLU A 162 -10.56 -11.61 7.41
C GLU A 162 -11.50 -10.64 6.65
N GLU A 163 -11.84 -9.52 7.28
CA GLU A 163 -12.66 -8.48 6.65
C GLU A 163 -11.91 -7.77 5.52
N SER A 164 -10.61 -7.51 5.69
CA SER A 164 -9.77 -6.93 4.62
C SER A 164 -9.57 -7.92 3.46
N ILE A 165 -9.41 -9.20 3.76
CA ILE A 165 -9.36 -10.28 2.75
C ILE A 165 -10.66 -10.31 1.94
N LYS A 166 -11.82 -10.31 2.62
CA LYS A 166 -13.13 -10.31 1.97
C LYS A 166 -13.32 -9.05 1.11
N PHE A 167 -12.99 -7.88 1.64
CA PHE A 167 -13.07 -6.61 0.92
C PHE A 167 -12.27 -6.62 -0.39
N MET A 168 -11.05 -7.17 -0.36
CA MET A 168 -10.20 -7.24 -1.54
C MET A 168 -10.68 -8.26 -2.56
N LYS A 169 -11.23 -9.40 -2.12
CA LYS A 169 -11.86 -10.38 -3.02
C LYS A 169 -13.08 -9.80 -3.73
N ASP A 170 -13.96 -9.14 -2.98
CA ASP A 170 -15.24 -8.64 -3.49
C ASP A 170 -15.04 -7.44 -4.45
N ASN A 171 -14.07 -6.55 -4.22
CA ASN A 171 -13.85 -5.34 -5.02
C ASN A 171 -12.83 -5.51 -6.15
N PHE A 172 -11.84 -6.37 -5.99
CA PHE A 172 -10.72 -6.50 -6.94
C PHE A 172 -10.52 -7.91 -7.49
N GLY A 173 -11.34 -8.89 -7.08
CA GLY A 173 -11.27 -10.25 -7.60
C GLY A 173 -9.95 -11.00 -7.31
N ILE A 174 -9.29 -10.68 -6.21
CA ILE A 174 -7.97 -11.24 -5.88
C ILE A 174 -8.11 -12.68 -5.39
N SER A 175 -7.22 -13.55 -5.85
CA SER A 175 -7.04 -14.90 -5.33
C SER A 175 -6.08 -14.88 -4.14
N ILE A 176 -6.36 -15.67 -3.10
CA ILE A 176 -5.53 -15.72 -1.90
C ILE A 176 -4.99 -17.12 -1.73
N LYS A 177 -3.65 -17.21 -1.71
CA LYS A 177 -2.94 -18.44 -1.31
C LYS A 177 -2.71 -18.42 0.20
N GLU A 178 -2.89 -19.57 0.86
CA GLU A 178 -2.74 -19.64 2.31
C GLU A 178 -1.29 -19.52 2.75
N GLU A 179 -0.34 -20.13 2.03
CA GLU A 179 1.11 -19.93 2.20
C GLU A 179 1.82 -20.11 0.86
N ILE A 180 2.94 -19.43 0.69
CA ILE A 180 3.96 -19.82 -0.29
C ILE A 180 4.79 -20.87 0.45
N GLU A 181 4.72 -22.12 0.01
CA GLU A 181 5.73 -23.12 0.39
C GLU A 181 7.07 -22.58 -0.13
N GLU A 182 7.95 -22.20 0.81
CA GLU A 182 9.34 -21.90 0.50
C GLU A 182 10.02 -23.22 0.10
N GLU A 183 10.25 -23.41 -1.19
CA GLU A 183 11.23 -24.39 -1.70
C GLU A 183 12.66 -23.89 -1.46
#